data_40bd4f157ac9de804f2a51dad6e74995
#
_entry.id   40bd4f157ac9de804f2a51dad6e74995
#
_cell.length_a   1.000
_cell.length_b   1.000
_cell.length_c   1.000
_cell.angle_alpha   90.00
_cell.angle_beta   90.00
_cell.angle_gamma   90.00
#
_symmetry.space_group_name_H-M   'P 1'
#
loop_
_entity.id
_entity.type
_entity.pdbx_description
1 polymer ?
#
loop_
_entity_poly.entity_id
_entity_poly.type
_entity_poly.pdbx_seq_one_letter_code
_entity_poly.pdbx_strand_id
1 'polypeptide(L)'
;MNTQLPTAIIGGGPVALAAAAQLVKRNMPFILFERGAYIASSILSWKHVRMFSPWEFNMDTAAKELLMETGWTAPAKDHMPTGVELVNEYLLPLSQLDQLQPFIQLQSSVKAIYRKGFDKMKTAGRDTASFIIEYEQHGKLLREEAASVIDATGTWLKPNPMSTSGHPAEGEIQNKNHIQYGIPDILGADKQRYAGKNIVVVGSGHSAIQSLTLLNELKLENPETTIHWVLRKKKVAEAFGGGENDGLPARGALGTRANQYVQQGNVQVHTPFLIDRIKKESETITLYGTKLDKAYSIDKIDEVIVATGARPDFSFLSELRYAADTSVESVPQLADLIDPNIHSCGTVRPHGEAELRQPEKDFYIVGSKSYGRAPTFLLATGYEQVRSVVAALAGDFKAAREVQLHLPETGVCSVSRSTEISDNSNSCCTTTPKKMSIRPIAVTSMSSGCCSSNNASTSCETDTGC
;
A
#
# COMPACT_ATOMS: atom_id res chain seq x y z
N MET A 1 -17.06 -13.45 -35.11
CA MET A 1 -15.73 -13.23 -34.55
C MET A 1 -15.83 -13.53 -33.06
N ASN A 2 -15.11 -14.55 -32.60
CA ASN A 2 -15.06 -14.87 -31.16
C ASN A 2 -14.15 -13.81 -30.51
N THR A 3 -14.71 -12.70 -30.05
CA THR A 3 -13.94 -11.63 -29.40
C THR A 3 -13.56 -12.14 -28.01
N GLN A 4 -12.26 -12.43 -27.83
CA GLN A 4 -11.72 -12.76 -26.52
C GLN A 4 -12.02 -11.61 -25.55
N LEU A 5 -12.60 -11.91 -24.38
CA LEU A 5 -12.85 -10.91 -23.35
C LEU A 5 -11.52 -10.31 -22.85
N PRO A 6 -11.47 -9.00 -22.55
CA PRO A 6 -10.24 -8.35 -22.11
C PRO A 6 -9.87 -8.71 -20.67
N THR A 7 -8.61 -8.47 -20.33
CA THR A 7 -8.16 -8.35 -18.94
C THR A 7 -8.51 -6.94 -18.44
N ALA A 8 -9.26 -6.83 -17.34
CA ALA A 8 -9.52 -5.55 -16.70
C ALA A 8 -8.36 -5.19 -15.75
N ILE A 9 -7.78 -4.01 -15.96
CA ILE A 9 -6.76 -3.43 -15.07
C ILE A 9 -7.40 -2.29 -14.29
N ILE A 10 -7.37 -2.36 -12.96
CA ILE A 10 -7.97 -1.35 -12.10
C ILE A 10 -6.88 -0.45 -11.51
N GLY A 11 -6.92 0.83 -11.85
CA GLY A 11 -5.92 1.85 -11.55
C GLY A 11 -5.11 2.25 -12.78
N GLY A 12 -4.57 3.47 -12.79
CA GLY A 12 -3.77 4.04 -13.88
C GLY A 12 -2.36 4.46 -13.43
N GLY A 13 -1.82 3.80 -12.41
CA GLY A 13 -0.47 4.03 -11.91
C GLY A 13 0.62 3.26 -12.65
N PRO A 14 1.89 3.36 -12.21
CA PRO A 14 3.03 2.73 -12.88
C PRO A 14 2.87 1.23 -13.09
N VAL A 15 2.41 0.50 -12.07
CA VAL A 15 2.24 -0.96 -12.13
C VAL A 15 1.08 -1.35 -13.06
N ALA A 16 0.02 -0.54 -13.11
CA ALA A 16 -1.10 -0.74 -14.04
C ALA A 16 -0.68 -0.56 -15.50
N LEU A 17 0.10 0.49 -15.80
CA LEU A 17 0.62 0.73 -17.14
C LEU A 17 1.65 -0.33 -17.56
N ALA A 18 2.46 -0.82 -16.62
CA ALA A 18 3.34 -1.96 -16.86
C ALA A 18 2.54 -3.23 -17.18
N ALA A 19 1.44 -3.51 -16.46
CA ALA A 19 0.56 -4.63 -16.77
C ALA A 19 -0.03 -4.50 -18.20
N ALA A 20 -0.46 -3.29 -18.59
CA ALA A 20 -0.93 -3.02 -19.95
C ALA A 20 0.17 -3.29 -20.99
N ALA A 21 1.40 -2.81 -20.76
CA ALA A 21 2.54 -3.07 -21.66
C ALA A 21 2.85 -4.57 -21.79
N GLN A 22 2.81 -5.32 -20.69
CA GLN A 22 3.01 -6.78 -20.70
C GLN A 22 1.90 -7.50 -21.48
N LEU A 23 0.65 -7.06 -21.40
CA LEU A 23 -0.47 -7.59 -22.18
C LEU A 23 -0.32 -7.27 -23.67
N VAL A 24 0.09 -6.06 -24.05
CA VAL A 24 0.40 -5.67 -25.42
C VAL A 24 1.48 -6.58 -26.01
N LYS A 25 2.59 -6.80 -25.31
CA LYS A 25 3.69 -7.68 -25.75
C LYS A 25 3.27 -9.13 -25.99
N ARG A 26 2.15 -9.55 -25.40
CA ARG A 26 1.58 -10.90 -25.55
C ARG A 26 0.33 -10.92 -26.44
N ASN A 27 -0.02 -9.81 -27.10
CA ASN A 27 -1.21 -9.67 -27.95
C ASN A 27 -2.51 -10.03 -27.21
N MET A 28 -2.60 -9.72 -25.92
CA MET A 28 -3.78 -9.96 -25.10
C MET A 28 -4.62 -8.68 -25.00
N PRO A 29 -5.95 -8.76 -25.21
CA PRO A 29 -6.81 -7.60 -25.07
C PRO A 29 -6.93 -7.16 -23.60
N PHE A 30 -7.00 -5.85 -23.36
CA PHE A 30 -7.19 -5.29 -22.03
C PHE A 30 -8.06 -4.05 -22.07
N ILE A 31 -8.55 -3.66 -20.89
CA ILE A 31 -9.19 -2.38 -20.61
C ILE A 31 -8.67 -1.90 -19.26
N LEU A 32 -8.26 -0.62 -19.18
CA LEU A 32 -7.70 -0.04 -17.97
C LEU A 32 -8.65 1.07 -17.46
N PHE A 33 -9.01 1.00 -16.18
CA PHE A 33 -9.88 1.96 -15.50
C PHE A 33 -9.08 2.83 -14.54
N GLU A 34 -9.01 4.14 -14.83
CA GLU A 34 -8.43 5.14 -13.93
C GLU A 34 -9.53 6.10 -13.47
N ARG A 35 -9.66 6.26 -12.15
CA ARG A 35 -10.68 7.14 -11.55
C ARG A 35 -10.37 8.63 -11.74
N GLY A 36 -9.11 8.97 -11.86
CA GLY A 36 -8.66 10.35 -12.05
C GLY A 36 -8.87 10.85 -13.48
N ALA A 37 -8.79 12.17 -13.64
CA ALA A 37 -8.84 12.82 -14.96
C ALA A 37 -7.57 12.57 -15.79
N TYR A 38 -6.50 12.10 -15.16
CA TYR A 38 -5.19 11.87 -15.78
C TYR A 38 -4.63 10.53 -15.28
N ILE A 39 -3.76 9.93 -16.09
CA ILE A 39 -2.94 8.79 -15.66
C ILE A 39 -2.08 9.22 -14.47
N ALA A 40 -1.83 8.28 -13.57
CA ALA A 40 -1.00 8.47 -12.39
C ALA A 40 -1.47 9.62 -11.45
N SER A 41 -2.78 9.88 -11.38
CA SER A 41 -3.38 10.95 -10.56
C SER A 41 -2.90 10.94 -9.11
N SER A 42 -2.68 9.75 -8.52
CA SER A 42 -2.11 9.64 -7.17
C SER A 42 -0.67 10.17 -7.09
N ILE A 43 0.17 9.96 -8.13
CA ILE A 43 1.54 10.48 -8.17
C ILE A 43 1.52 12.00 -8.36
N LEU A 44 0.62 12.52 -9.19
CA LEU A 44 0.47 13.96 -9.38
C LEU A 44 0.12 14.70 -8.07
N SER A 45 -0.49 14.04 -7.08
CA SER A 45 -0.76 14.65 -5.78
C SER A 45 0.50 14.86 -4.92
N TRP A 46 1.60 14.16 -5.23
CA TRP A 46 2.92 14.34 -4.61
C TRP A 46 4.03 14.58 -5.67
N LYS A 47 3.67 15.23 -6.75
CA LYS A 47 4.52 15.49 -7.93
C LYS A 47 5.88 16.14 -7.61
N HIS A 48 5.95 16.95 -6.56
CA HIS A 48 7.14 17.67 -6.08
C HIS A 48 8.13 16.76 -5.33
N VAL A 49 7.69 15.58 -4.89
CA VAL A 49 8.52 14.67 -4.07
C VAL A 49 9.55 13.97 -4.94
N ARG A 50 10.82 14.07 -4.57
CA ARG A 50 11.91 13.29 -5.18
C ARG A 50 11.91 11.87 -4.64
N MET A 51 11.94 10.91 -5.54
CA MET A 51 12.06 9.50 -5.20
C MET A 51 13.48 9.18 -4.69
N PHE A 52 13.63 8.15 -3.91
CA PHE A 52 14.92 7.65 -3.44
C PHE A 52 15.43 6.46 -4.27
N SER A 53 14.66 6.02 -5.27
CA SER A 53 15.05 5.01 -6.26
C SER A 53 15.37 5.68 -7.60
N PRO A 54 16.50 5.34 -8.24
CA PRO A 54 16.85 5.85 -9.55
C PRO A 54 15.96 5.27 -10.65
N TRP A 55 16.04 5.86 -11.85
CA TRP A 55 15.23 5.46 -13.00
C TRP A 55 15.33 3.98 -13.36
N GLU A 56 16.49 3.35 -13.15
CA GLU A 56 16.66 1.93 -13.43
C GLU A 56 15.67 1.02 -12.70
N PHE A 57 15.17 1.43 -11.52
CA PHE A 57 14.16 0.70 -10.74
C PHE A 57 12.73 1.23 -10.94
N ASN A 58 12.58 2.31 -11.71
CA ASN A 58 11.29 2.99 -11.87
C ASN A 58 10.65 2.80 -13.25
N MET A 59 11.28 2.00 -14.14
CA MET A 59 10.79 1.69 -15.47
C MET A 59 10.63 0.17 -15.67
N ASP A 60 9.48 -0.26 -16.20
CA ASP A 60 9.26 -1.65 -16.64
C ASP A 60 9.96 -1.94 -17.97
N THR A 61 10.50 -3.14 -18.12
CA THR A 61 11.25 -3.51 -19.33
C THR A 61 10.38 -3.52 -20.58
N ALA A 62 9.18 -4.13 -20.52
CA ALA A 62 8.29 -4.18 -21.68
C ALA A 62 7.77 -2.79 -22.07
N ALA A 63 7.43 -1.96 -21.06
CA ALA A 63 7.02 -0.58 -21.30
C ALA A 63 8.15 0.26 -21.94
N LYS A 64 9.38 0.10 -21.47
CA LYS A 64 10.56 0.74 -22.05
C LYS A 64 10.79 0.32 -23.52
N GLU A 65 10.66 -0.96 -23.82
CA GLU A 65 10.81 -1.49 -25.17
C GLU A 65 9.76 -0.87 -26.12
N LEU A 66 8.48 -0.83 -25.72
CA LEU A 66 7.41 -0.22 -26.51
C LEU A 66 7.65 1.27 -26.75
N LEU A 67 8.13 2.01 -25.75
CA LEU A 67 8.48 3.42 -25.91
C LEU A 67 9.66 3.61 -26.86
N MET A 68 10.70 2.79 -26.79
CA MET A 68 11.87 2.88 -27.66
C MET A 68 11.51 2.67 -29.14
N GLU A 69 10.48 1.87 -29.44
CA GLU A 69 9.96 1.67 -30.80
C GLU A 69 9.44 2.99 -31.42
N THR A 70 9.08 4.00 -30.62
CA THR A 70 8.62 5.31 -31.08
C THR A 70 9.72 6.36 -31.18
N GLY A 71 10.97 6.01 -30.88
CA GLY A 71 12.10 6.95 -30.83
C GLY A 71 12.22 7.67 -29.48
N TRP A 72 11.44 7.28 -28.46
CA TRP A 72 11.59 7.81 -27.10
C TRP A 72 12.97 7.49 -26.54
N THR A 73 13.56 8.46 -25.85
CA THR A 73 14.87 8.31 -25.19
C THR A 73 14.67 8.15 -23.69
N ALA A 74 15.22 7.06 -23.14
CA ALA A 74 15.17 6.81 -21.70
C ALA A 74 15.97 7.86 -20.91
N PRO A 75 15.45 8.35 -19.78
CA PRO A 75 16.22 9.18 -18.85
C PRO A 75 17.48 8.48 -18.33
N ALA A 76 18.41 9.25 -17.77
CA ALA A 76 19.65 8.73 -17.19
C ALA A 76 19.32 7.74 -16.05
N LYS A 77 19.82 6.52 -16.16
CA LYS A 77 19.44 5.38 -15.29
C LYS A 77 19.66 5.60 -13.80
N ASP A 78 20.68 6.38 -13.44
CA ASP A 78 21.13 6.68 -12.08
C ASP A 78 20.47 7.95 -11.49
N HIS A 79 19.77 8.75 -12.30
CA HIS A 79 19.01 9.91 -11.81
C HIS A 79 17.77 9.47 -11.04
N MET A 80 17.51 10.14 -9.91
CA MET A 80 16.33 9.92 -9.07
C MET A 80 15.24 10.91 -9.47
N PRO A 81 14.13 10.45 -10.09
CA PRO A 81 13.08 11.35 -10.55
C PRO A 81 12.26 11.91 -9.38
N THR A 82 11.67 13.09 -9.62
CA THR A 82 10.49 13.54 -8.88
C THR A 82 9.23 12.84 -9.39
N GLY A 83 8.11 12.96 -8.64
CA GLY A 83 6.84 12.42 -9.11
C GLY A 83 6.42 13.02 -10.46
N VAL A 84 6.66 14.32 -10.70
CA VAL A 84 6.32 14.96 -11.98
C VAL A 84 7.21 14.47 -13.12
N GLU A 85 8.51 14.27 -12.89
CA GLU A 85 9.41 13.68 -13.88
C GLU A 85 8.99 12.25 -14.23
N LEU A 86 8.64 11.42 -13.22
CA LEU A 86 8.14 10.06 -13.46
C LEU A 86 6.90 10.05 -14.35
N VAL A 87 5.98 11.00 -14.13
CA VAL A 87 4.76 11.10 -14.95
C VAL A 87 5.08 11.61 -16.35
N ASN A 88 5.77 12.73 -16.47
CA ASN A 88 5.93 13.42 -17.75
C ASN A 88 6.93 12.73 -18.71
N GLU A 89 7.99 12.13 -18.15
CA GLU A 89 9.07 11.56 -18.97
C GLU A 89 8.82 10.08 -19.28
N TYR A 90 7.95 9.38 -18.52
CA TYR A 90 7.73 7.96 -18.69
C TYR A 90 6.27 7.55 -18.79
N LEU A 91 5.45 7.82 -17.74
CA LEU A 91 4.09 7.26 -17.67
C LEU A 91 3.13 7.89 -18.67
N LEU A 92 3.23 9.19 -18.89
CA LEU A 92 2.40 9.90 -19.87
C LEU A 92 2.73 9.48 -21.30
N PRO A 93 4.01 9.50 -21.75
CA PRO A 93 4.38 8.96 -23.06
C PRO A 93 3.91 7.51 -23.26
N LEU A 94 4.08 6.64 -22.25
CA LEU A 94 3.65 5.24 -22.32
C LEU A 94 2.13 5.15 -22.53
N SER A 95 1.35 5.93 -21.78
CA SER A 95 -0.12 5.90 -21.88
C SER A 95 -0.66 6.43 -23.21
N GLN A 96 0.15 7.19 -23.94
CA GLN A 96 -0.21 7.80 -25.24
C GLN A 96 0.15 6.93 -26.45
N LEU A 97 0.80 5.76 -26.24
CA LEU A 97 1.07 4.83 -27.32
C LEU A 97 -0.25 4.33 -27.96
N ASP A 98 -0.28 4.21 -29.28
CA ASP A 98 -1.44 3.71 -30.03
C ASP A 98 -1.93 2.34 -29.55
N GLN A 99 -1.01 1.52 -29.01
CA GLN A 99 -1.32 0.21 -28.46
C GLN A 99 -1.96 0.27 -27.07
N LEU A 100 -1.89 1.40 -26.35
CA LEU A 100 -2.42 1.55 -24.98
C LEU A 100 -3.57 2.54 -24.92
N GLN A 101 -3.43 3.72 -25.51
CA GLN A 101 -4.35 4.85 -25.37
C GLN A 101 -5.83 4.50 -25.59
N PRO A 102 -6.22 3.76 -26.65
CA PRO A 102 -7.63 3.46 -26.92
C PRO A 102 -8.32 2.61 -25.84
N PHE A 103 -7.54 1.93 -25.01
CA PHE A 103 -8.03 1.00 -24.00
C PHE A 103 -7.99 1.57 -22.58
N ILE A 104 -7.61 2.85 -22.43
CA ILE A 104 -7.54 3.55 -21.16
C ILE A 104 -8.82 4.36 -20.94
N GLN A 105 -9.57 4.02 -19.89
CA GLN A 105 -10.78 4.71 -19.47
C GLN A 105 -10.46 5.63 -18.29
N LEU A 106 -10.29 6.93 -18.56
CA LEU A 106 -10.11 7.95 -17.52
C LEU A 106 -11.45 8.33 -16.90
N GLN A 107 -11.43 8.97 -15.72
CA GLN A 107 -12.60 9.37 -14.94
C GLN A 107 -13.56 8.19 -14.67
N SER A 108 -13.02 6.98 -14.58
CA SER A 108 -13.76 5.73 -14.45
C SER A 108 -13.51 5.11 -13.07
N SER A 109 -14.36 5.44 -12.12
CA SER A 109 -14.26 4.97 -10.73
C SER A 109 -14.95 3.63 -10.57
N VAL A 110 -14.20 2.55 -10.45
CA VAL A 110 -14.75 1.20 -10.18
C VAL A 110 -15.43 1.17 -8.82
N LYS A 111 -16.68 0.70 -8.80
CA LYS A 111 -17.54 0.63 -7.61
C LYS A 111 -17.74 -0.79 -7.10
N ALA A 112 -17.76 -1.77 -8.02
CA ALA A 112 -17.89 -3.18 -7.67
C ALA A 112 -17.26 -4.08 -8.74
N ILE A 113 -16.76 -5.23 -8.32
CA ILE A 113 -16.32 -6.31 -9.21
C ILE A 113 -16.96 -7.61 -8.71
N TYR A 114 -17.55 -8.36 -9.63
CA TYR A 114 -18.24 -9.61 -9.32
C TYR A 114 -18.26 -10.56 -10.51
N ARG A 115 -18.59 -11.85 -10.28
CA ARG A 115 -18.76 -12.83 -11.34
C ARG A 115 -20.14 -12.72 -11.97
N LYS A 116 -20.22 -12.75 -13.30
CA LYS A 116 -21.46 -12.69 -14.07
C LYS A 116 -22.40 -13.85 -13.69
N GLY A 117 -23.55 -13.51 -13.11
CA GLY A 117 -24.56 -14.49 -12.71
C GLY A 117 -24.29 -15.24 -11.41
N PHE A 118 -23.28 -14.84 -10.62
CA PHE A 118 -22.91 -15.49 -9.37
C PHE A 118 -22.76 -14.49 -8.22
N ASP A 119 -23.39 -14.76 -7.11
CA ASP A 119 -23.00 -14.18 -5.83
C ASP A 119 -21.76 -14.91 -5.26
N LYS A 120 -21.14 -14.33 -4.23
CA LYS A 120 -19.92 -14.84 -3.60
C LYS A 120 -20.04 -16.27 -3.05
N MET A 121 -21.24 -16.72 -2.68
CA MET A 121 -21.48 -18.02 -2.05
C MET A 121 -21.49 -19.17 -3.06
N LYS A 122 -21.94 -18.93 -4.29
CA LYS A 122 -22.09 -19.97 -5.30
C LYS A 122 -20.76 -20.39 -5.89
N THR A 123 -20.44 -21.69 -5.87
CA THR A 123 -19.17 -22.24 -6.33
C THR A 123 -19.26 -22.92 -7.70
N ALA A 124 -20.30 -23.77 -7.91
CA ALA A 124 -20.40 -24.53 -9.16
C ALA A 124 -20.55 -23.62 -10.38
N GLY A 125 -19.62 -23.69 -11.34
CA GLY A 125 -19.56 -22.86 -12.54
C GLY A 125 -18.92 -21.46 -12.35
N ARG A 126 -18.59 -21.06 -11.13
CA ARG A 126 -18.02 -19.71 -10.85
C ARG A 126 -16.69 -19.46 -11.56
N ASP A 127 -15.80 -20.43 -11.57
CA ASP A 127 -14.43 -20.28 -12.11
C ASP A 127 -14.38 -20.12 -13.63
N THR A 128 -15.48 -20.43 -14.34
CA THR A 128 -15.61 -20.26 -15.79
C THR A 128 -16.44 -19.03 -16.17
N ALA A 129 -17.10 -18.38 -15.18
CA ALA A 129 -17.86 -17.16 -15.43
C ALA A 129 -16.89 -15.97 -15.61
N SER A 130 -17.24 -15.06 -16.51
CA SER A 130 -16.54 -13.79 -16.67
C SER A 130 -16.74 -12.88 -15.45
N PHE A 131 -15.90 -11.86 -15.34
CA PHE A 131 -16.08 -10.78 -14.39
C PHE A 131 -16.95 -9.68 -14.98
N ILE A 132 -17.71 -9.01 -14.12
CA ILE A 132 -18.35 -7.74 -14.41
C ILE A 132 -17.62 -6.65 -13.60
N ILE A 133 -17.18 -5.62 -14.29
CA ILE A 133 -16.59 -4.42 -13.73
C ILE A 133 -17.64 -3.33 -13.74
N GLU A 134 -18.18 -2.98 -12.59
CA GLU A 134 -19.15 -1.90 -12.46
C GLU A 134 -18.41 -0.62 -12.06
N TYR A 135 -18.53 0.44 -12.86
CA TYR A 135 -17.81 1.69 -12.66
C TYR A 135 -18.70 2.90 -12.95
N GLU A 136 -18.36 4.00 -12.29
CA GLU A 136 -19.00 5.30 -12.54
C GLU A 136 -18.09 6.16 -13.43
N GLN A 137 -18.67 6.68 -14.53
CA GLN A 137 -18.03 7.61 -15.43
C GLN A 137 -19.02 8.73 -15.80
N HIS A 138 -18.62 9.98 -15.64
CA HIS A 138 -19.48 11.16 -15.89
C HIS A 138 -20.85 11.08 -15.20
N GLY A 139 -20.91 10.57 -13.96
CA GLY A 139 -22.14 10.42 -13.19
C GLY A 139 -23.06 9.27 -13.64
N LYS A 140 -22.61 8.44 -14.59
CA LYS A 140 -23.35 7.25 -15.05
C LYS A 140 -22.67 5.99 -14.55
N LEU A 141 -23.49 5.04 -14.09
CA LEU A 141 -23.05 3.70 -13.74
C LEU A 141 -23.02 2.84 -15.00
N LEU A 142 -21.86 2.31 -15.33
CA LEU A 142 -21.58 1.51 -16.52
C LEU A 142 -21.03 0.15 -16.10
N ARG A 143 -21.02 -0.81 -17.03
CA ARG A 143 -20.53 -2.18 -16.82
C ARG A 143 -19.74 -2.66 -18.01
N GLU A 144 -18.61 -3.30 -17.73
CA GLU A 144 -17.78 -3.98 -18.72
C GLU A 144 -17.55 -5.43 -18.29
N GLU A 145 -17.43 -6.31 -19.27
CA GLU A 145 -17.19 -7.73 -19.06
C GLU A 145 -15.72 -8.06 -19.32
N ALA A 146 -15.09 -8.83 -18.41
CA ALA A 146 -13.67 -9.16 -18.49
C ALA A 146 -13.42 -10.66 -18.21
N ALA A 147 -12.36 -11.22 -18.80
CA ALA A 147 -11.94 -12.59 -18.55
C ALA A 147 -11.12 -12.71 -17.25
N SER A 148 -10.34 -11.70 -16.92
CA SER A 148 -9.48 -11.63 -15.75
C SER A 148 -9.40 -10.22 -15.20
N VAL A 149 -8.93 -10.07 -13.96
CA VAL A 149 -8.82 -8.77 -13.29
C VAL A 149 -7.46 -8.64 -12.61
N ILE A 150 -6.81 -7.50 -12.84
CA ILE A 150 -5.58 -7.08 -12.16
C ILE A 150 -5.89 -5.81 -11.36
N ASP A 151 -5.96 -5.92 -10.04
CA ASP A 151 -6.13 -4.77 -9.14
C ASP A 151 -4.77 -4.14 -8.81
N ALA A 152 -4.49 -3.02 -9.46
CA ALA A 152 -3.28 -2.19 -9.30
C ALA A 152 -3.60 -0.82 -8.70
N THR A 153 -4.66 -0.70 -7.88
CA THR A 153 -5.16 0.57 -7.33
C THR A 153 -4.24 1.21 -6.29
N GLY A 154 -3.27 0.46 -5.77
CA GLY A 154 -2.36 0.96 -4.74
C GLY A 154 -3.04 1.21 -3.38
N THR A 155 -2.41 2.05 -2.56
CA THR A 155 -2.86 2.36 -1.19
C THR A 155 -3.01 3.85 -0.92
N TRP A 156 -2.52 4.73 -1.81
CA TRP A 156 -2.37 6.16 -1.58
C TRP A 156 -3.64 6.88 -1.12
N LEU A 157 -4.79 6.44 -1.63
CA LEU A 157 -6.08 7.11 -1.41
C LEU A 157 -6.74 6.83 -0.06
N LYS A 158 -6.14 5.94 0.74
CA LYS A 158 -6.63 5.58 2.07
C LYS A 158 -5.50 5.75 3.10
N PRO A 159 -5.14 7.00 3.44
CA PRO A 159 -4.11 7.27 4.43
C PRO A 159 -4.52 6.73 5.81
N ASN A 160 -3.53 6.28 6.58
CA ASN A 160 -3.75 5.92 7.97
C ASN A 160 -3.95 7.19 8.81
N PRO A 161 -4.85 7.17 9.80
CA PRO A 161 -5.05 8.29 10.71
C PRO A 161 -3.82 8.51 11.60
N MET A 162 -3.80 9.64 12.31
CA MET A 162 -2.68 9.96 13.20
C MET A 162 -2.73 9.21 14.54
N SER A 163 -3.90 8.71 14.92
CA SER A 163 -4.02 7.98 16.18
C SER A 163 -3.30 6.61 16.11
N THR A 164 -2.94 6.09 17.27
CA THR A 164 -2.29 4.79 17.38
C THR A 164 -3.25 3.60 17.27
N SER A 165 -4.56 3.86 17.39
CA SER A 165 -5.59 2.81 17.30
C SER A 165 -5.88 2.33 15.88
N GLY A 166 -5.41 3.07 14.85
CA GLY A 166 -5.76 2.82 13.45
C GLY A 166 -7.13 3.35 13.03
N HIS A 167 -7.87 3.98 13.95
CA HIS A 167 -9.06 4.80 13.70
C HIS A 167 -8.72 6.28 13.83
N PRO A 168 -9.46 7.19 13.20
CA PRO A 168 -9.26 8.63 13.42
C PRO A 168 -9.29 8.98 14.91
N ALA A 169 -8.38 9.85 15.34
CA ALA A 169 -8.43 10.43 16.68
C ALA A 169 -9.75 11.18 16.87
N GLU A 170 -10.25 11.27 18.10
CA GLU A 170 -11.42 12.11 18.39
C GLU A 170 -11.16 13.54 17.91
N GLY A 171 -12.03 14.08 17.06
CA GLY A 171 -11.88 15.39 16.46
C GLY A 171 -10.97 15.47 15.21
N GLU A 172 -10.33 14.39 14.77
CA GLU A 172 -9.45 14.40 13.59
C GLU A 172 -10.21 14.78 12.31
N ILE A 173 -11.37 14.19 12.09
CA ILE A 173 -12.20 14.46 10.90
C ILE A 173 -12.75 15.90 10.93
N GLN A 174 -13.18 16.38 12.09
CA GLN A 174 -13.75 17.72 12.27
C GLN A 174 -12.70 18.83 12.05
N ASN A 175 -11.43 18.53 12.33
CA ASN A 175 -10.32 19.48 12.21
C ASN A 175 -9.46 19.26 10.95
N LYS A 176 -10.01 18.61 9.91
CA LYS A 176 -9.30 18.30 8.66
C LYS A 176 -8.62 19.50 7.97
N ASN A 177 -9.11 20.73 8.20
CA ASN A 177 -8.51 21.93 7.61
C ASN A 177 -7.13 22.25 8.18
N HIS A 178 -6.80 21.76 9.39
CA HIS A 178 -5.48 21.87 10.02
C HIS A 178 -4.60 20.62 9.76
N ILE A 179 -5.09 19.65 8.99
CA ILE A 179 -4.44 18.34 8.82
C ILE A 179 -4.17 18.08 7.35
N GLN A 180 -2.92 17.74 7.04
CA GLN A 180 -2.51 17.28 5.70
C GLN A 180 -1.92 15.88 5.81
N TYR A 181 -2.43 14.97 4.98
CA TYR A 181 -1.88 13.61 4.89
C TYR A 181 -0.81 13.51 3.79
N GLY A 182 0.24 12.74 4.04
CA GLY A 182 1.32 12.52 3.10
C GLY A 182 2.44 13.55 3.20
N ILE A 183 2.94 14.02 2.06
CA ILE A 183 4.02 15.00 1.97
C ILE A 183 3.49 16.24 1.22
N PRO A 184 3.15 17.32 1.92
CA PRO A 184 2.73 18.58 1.28
C PRO A 184 3.89 19.26 0.54
N ASP A 185 3.54 20.15 -0.41
CA ASP A 185 4.52 20.94 -1.16
C ASP A 185 5.00 22.16 -0.35
N ILE A 186 5.73 21.87 0.73
CA ILE A 186 6.13 22.83 1.77
C ILE A 186 6.96 24.00 1.24
N LEU A 187 7.80 23.77 0.25
CA LEU A 187 8.66 24.82 -0.34
C LEU A 187 8.03 25.48 -1.58
N GLY A 188 6.93 24.91 -2.10
CA GLY A 188 6.23 25.38 -3.28
C GLY A 188 4.82 25.87 -2.98
N ALA A 189 3.81 25.15 -3.47
CA ALA A 189 2.41 25.58 -3.43
C ALA A 189 1.86 25.81 -2.02
N ASP A 190 2.34 25.03 -1.03
CA ASP A 190 1.86 25.08 0.36
C ASP A 190 2.73 25.97 1.27
N LYS A 191 3.74 26.68 0.73
CA LYS A 191 4.71 27.45 1.52
C LYS A 191 4.06 28.41 2.54
N GLN A 192 3.06 29.14 2.10
CA GLN A 192 2.35 30.11 2.96
C GLN A 192 1.59 29.45 4.13
N ARG A 193 1.17 28.20 3.95
CA ARG A 193 0.48 27.43 4.98
C ARG A 193 1.38 27.10 6.17
N TYR A 194 2.68 26.94 5.91
CA TYR A 194 3.66 26.45 6.90
C TYR A 194 4.64 27.51 7.39
N ALA A 195 4.89 28.58 6.61
CA ALA A 195 5.85 29.61 6.96
C ALA A 195 5.44 30.36 8.25
N GLY A 196 6.33 30.41 9.25
CA GLY A 196 6.10 31.08 10.53
C GLY A 196 5.09 30.37 11.43
N LYS A 197 4.75 29.11 11.16
CA LYS A 197 3.71 28.34 11.87
C LYS A 197 4.30 27.35 12.87
N ASN A 198 3.45 26.93 13.82
CA ASN A 198 3.73 25.86 14.75
C ASN A 198 3.19 24.54 14.17
N ILE A 199 4.06 23.65 13.75
CA ILE A 199 3.74 22.50 12.91
C ILE A 199 4.08 21.21 13.63
N VAL A 200 3.17 20.23 13.59
CA VAL A 200 3.42 18.86 14.05
C VAL A 200 3.55 17.93 12.87
N VAL A 201 4.61 17.13 12.83
CA VAL A 201 4.77 15.99 11.91
C VAL A 201 4.54 14.70 12.70
N VAL A 202 3.55 13.88 12.28
CA VAL A 202 3.22 12.60 12.90
C VAL A 202 3.66 11.46 12.01
N GLY A 203 4.54 10.60 12.53
CA GLY A 203 5.01 9.41 11.81
C GLY A 203 6.52 9.21 11.88
N SER A 204 6.98 8.00 11.55
CA SER A 204 8.40 7.62 11.62
C SER A 204 8.97 7.09 10.30
N GLY A 205 8.18 7.13 9.22
CA GLY A 205 8.59 6.66 7.90
C GLY A 205 9.29 7.74 7.08
N HIS A 206 9.75 7.38 5.89
CA HIS A 206 10.47 8.27 4.96
C HIS A 206 9.69 9.56 4.64
N SER A 207 8.36 9.47 4.50
CA SER A 207 7.51 10.64 4.25
C SER A 207 7.55 11.66 5.39
N ALA A 208 7.57 11.19 6.65
CA ALA A 208 7.71 12.06 7.81
C ALA A 208 9.08 12.75 7.82
N ILE A 209 10.16 11.98 7.59
CA ILE A 209 11.52 12.50 7.57
C ILE A 209 11.69 13.52 6.44
N GLN A 210 11.12 13.26 5.27
CA GLN A 210 11.16 14.21 4.15
C GLN A 210 10.41 15.49 4.47
N SER A 211 9.22 15.40 5.09
CA SER A 211 8.50 16.60 5.56
C SER A 211 9.32 17.40 6.59
N LEU A 212 9.99 16.72 7.52
CA LEU A 212 10.92 17.38 8.46
C LEU A 212 12.06 18.07 7.75
N THR A 213 12.64 17.47 6.72
CA THR A 213 13.71 18.08 5.92
C THR A 213 13.24 19.36 5.25
N LEU A 214 12.08 19.30 4.56
CA LEU A 214 11.51 20.46 3.88
C LEU A 214 11.11 21.58 4.86
N LEU A 215 10.58 21.23 6.04
CA LEU A 215 10.27 22.20 7.10
C LEU A 215 11.53 22.86 7.69
N ASN A 216 12.62 22.13 7.82
CA ASN A 216 13.90 22.69 8.25
C ASN A 216 14.50 23.66 7.21
N GLU A 217 14.35 23.34 5.91
CA GLU A 217 14.71 24.26 4.82
C GLU A 217 13.83 25.53 4.86
N LEU A 218 12.51 25.38 5.02
CA LEU A 218 11.58 26.51 5.18
C LEU A 218 11.95 27.41 6.36
N LYS A 219 12.35 26.79 7.48
CA LYS A 219 12.74 27.52 8.71
C LYS A 219 13.98 28.41 8.53
N LEU A 220 14.87 28.12 7.59
CA LEU A 220 16.01 28.99 7.26
C LEU A 220 15.56 30.37 6.77
N GLU A 221 14.45 30.39 6.03
CA GLU A 221 13.86 31.64 5.51
C GLU A 221 12.79 32.22 6.46
N ASN A 222 12.22 31.40 7.33
CA ASN A 222 11.14 31.76 8.27
C ASN A 222 11.49 31.23 9.67
N PRO A 223 12.38 31.93 10.42
CA PRO A 223 12.92 31.46 11.69
C PRO A 223 11.89 31.19 12.79
N GLU A 224 10.74 31.85 12.76
CA GLU A 224 9.60 31.63 13.70
C GLU A 224 8.94 30.28 13.50
N THR A 225 9.22 29.55 12.44
CA THR A 225 8.64 28.22 12.21
C THR A 225 9.10 27.26 13.31
N THR A 226 8.13 26.70 14.02
CA THR A 226 8.38 25.71 15.08
C THR A 226 7.97 24.34 14.59
N ILE A 227 8.83 23.33 14.79
CA ILE A 227 8.65 21.99 14.26
C ILE A 227 8.60 20.98 15.42
N HIS A 228 7.49 20.28 15.54
CA HIS A 228 7.30 19.17 16.46
C HIS A 228 7.27 17.85 15.70
N TRP A 229 7.94 16.83 16.21
CA TRP A 229 7.94 15.50 15.64
C TRP A 229 7.36 14.49 16.63
N VAL A 230 6.23 13.90 16.29
CA VAL A 230 5.49 12.95 17.11
C VAL A 230 5.73 11.52 16.64
N LEU A 231 6.16 10.68 17.56
CA LEU A 231 6.47 9.27 17.35
C LEU A 231 5.77 8.39 18.38
N ARG A 232 5.19 7.27 17.94
CA ARG A 232 4.70 6.21 18.83
C ARG A 232 5.81 5.27 19.34
N LYS A 233 6.97 5.26 18.67
CA LYS A 233 8.14 4.48 19.05
C LYS A 233 8.69 4.95 20.39
N LYS A 234 9.36 4.07 21.15
CA LYS A 234 9.93 4.43 22.46
C LYS A 234 11.16 5.31 22.35
N LYS A 235 11.96 5.11 21.33
CA LYS A 235 13.20 5.86 21.09
C LYS A 235 13.19 6.51 19.71
N VAL A 236 13.63 7.76 19.60
CA VAL A 236 13.72 8.47 18.32
C VAL A 236 14.70 7.79 17.36
N ALA A 237 15.76 7.19 17.86
CA ALA A 237 16.75 6.46 17.06
C ALA A 237 16.15 5.33 16.21
N GLU A 238 15.04 4.74 16.64
CA GLU A 238 14.32 3.73 15.88
C GLU A 238 13.66 4.28 14.59
N ALA A 239 13.62 5.60 14.40
CA ALA A 239 13.07 6.25 13.24
C ALA A 239 14.12 6.63 12.18
N PHE A 240 15.43 6.56 12.50
CA PHE A 240 16.48 7.02 11.59
C PHE A 240 16.84 6.02 10.48
N GLY A 241 16.33 4.77 10.54
CA GLY A 241 16.59 3.75 9.52
C GLY A 241 18.03 3.24 9.49
N GLY A 242 18.45 2.68 8.35
CA GLY A 242 19.75 2.01 8.19
C GLY A 242 20.97 2.94 8.02
N GLY A 243 20.75 4.24 7.80
CA GLY A 243 21.86 5.18 7.58
C GLY A 243 22.75 4.75 6.41
N GLU A 244 24.07 4.72 6.65
CA GLU A 244 25.09 4.32 5.65
C GLU A 244 24.99 2.85 5.23
N ASN A 245 24.32 2.00 6.02
CA ASN A 245 24.11 0.59 5.72
C ASN A 245 22.87 0.34 4.84
N ASP A 246 22.18 1.40 4.40
CA ASP A 246 21.02 1.28 3.51
C ASP A 246 21.48 1.07 2.06
N GLY A 247 21.02 0.00 1.41
CA GLY A 247 21.34 -0.31 0.01
C GLY A 247 20.83 0.73 -1.01
N LEU A 248 19.99 1.68 -0.56
CA LEU A 248 19.62 2.88 -1.32
C LEU A 248 20.21 4.11 -0.60
N PRO A 249 21.35 4.65 -1.06
CA PRO A 249 22.08 5.73 -0.37
C PRO A 249 21.21 6.96 -0.09
N ALA A 250 20.34 7.35 -1.03
CA ALA A 250 19.45 8.49 -0.86
C ALA A 250 18.42 8.26 0.26
N ARG A 251 17.98 7.02 0.48
CA ARG A 251 17.09 6.64 1.57
C ARG A 251 17.82 6.68 2.91
N GLY A 252 19.03 6.16 2.97
CA GLY A 252 19.89 6.20 4.18
C GLY A 252 20.22 7.63 4.62
N ALA A 253 20.51 8.52 3.68
CA ALA A 253 20.79 9.93 3.92
C ALA A 253 19.63 10.68 4.61
N LEU A 254 18.36 10.26 4.38
CA LEU A 254 17.22 10.87 5.06
C LEU A 254 17.31 10.68 6.59
N GLY A 255 17.60 9.46 7.04
CA GLY A 255 17.73 9.18 8.47
C GLY A 255 18.87 9.95 9.14
N THR A 256 20.01 10.06 8.47
CA THR A 256 21.17 10.85 8.94
C THR A 256 20.78 12.33 9.12
N ARG A 257 20.07 12.92 8.16
CA ARG A 257 19.58 14.31 8.26
C ARG A 257 18.61 14.50 9.42
N ALA A 258 17.65 13.58 9.58
CA ALA A 258 16.68 13.65 10.68
C ALA A 258 17.39 13.64 12.05
N ASN A 259 18.43 12.80 12.21
CA ASN A 259 19.24 12.77 13.42
C ASN A 259 19.95 14.11 13.67
N GLN A 260 20.54 14.70 12.63
CA GLN A 260 21.18 16.02 12.73
C GLN A 260 20.23 17.11 13.20
N TYR A 261 19.00 17.18 12.63
CA TYR A 261 18.00 18.17 13.04
C TYR A 261 17.57 18.03 14.51
N VAL A 262 17.47 16.77 14.99
CA VAL A 262 17.18 16.50 16.40
C VAL A 262 18.32 16.93 17.31
N GLN A 263 19.57 16.61 16.96
CA GLN A 263 20.77 16.97 17.74
C GLN A 263 21.01 18.48 17.80
N GLN A 264 20.69 19.19 16.72
CA GLN A 264 20.80 20.67 16.63
C GLN A 264 19.66 21.40 17.36
N GLY A 265 18.65 20.68 17.88
CA GLY A 265 17.48 21.29 18.54
C GLY A 265 16.51 21.98 17.57
N ASN A 266 16.64 21.77 16.27
CA ASN A 266 15.77 22.36 15.26
C ASN A 266 14.35 21.76 15.28
N VAL A 267 14.21 20.54 15.83
CA VAL A 267 12.97 19.78 15.92
C VAL A 267 12.72 19.34 17.36
N GLN A 268 11.54 19.64 17.89
CA GLN A 268 11.10 19.20 19.22
C GLN A 268 10.49 17.80 19.10
N VAL A 269 11.13 16.79 19.71
CA VAL A 269 10.69 15.39 19.62
C VAL A 269 9.78 15.00 20.76
N HIS A 270 8.62 14.44 20.43
CA HIS A 270 7.65 13.88 21.36
C HIS A 270 7.55 12.37 21.17
N THR A 271 8.26 11.60 22.02
CA THR A 271 8.36 10.15 21.94
C THR A 271 8.42 9.50 23.34
N PRO A 272 7.72 8.37 23.59
CA PRO A 272 6.55 7.92 22.86
C PRO A 272 5.39 8.88 23.11
N PHE A 273 4.64 9.27 22.08
CA PHE A 273 3.40 10.02 22.26
C PHE A 273 2.27 9.35 21.45
N LEU A 274 1.26 8.88 22.16
CA LEU A 274 0.12 8.14 21.65
C LEU A 274 -1.07 9.09 21.54
N ILE A 275 -1.28 9.68 20.36
CA ILE A 275 -2.37 10.63 20.11
C ILE A 275 -3.70 9.87 20.12
N ASP A 276 -4.70 10.42 20.80
CA ASP A 276 -6.08 9.91 20.85
C ASP A 276 -7.15 10.96 20.55
N ARG A 277 -6.84 12.26 20.72
CA ARG A 277 -7.83 13.32 20.54
C ARG A 277 -7.20 14.62 20.02
N ILE A 278 -8.00 15.37 19.25
CA ILE A 278 -7.68 16.70 18.74
C ILE A 278 -8.83 17.63 19.11
N LYS A 279 -8.52 18.81 19.64
CA LYS A 279 -9.50 19.83 19.95
C LYS A 279 -9.09 21.16 19.32
N LYS A 280 -10.03 21.80 18.62
CA LYS A 280 -9.82 23.19 18.15
C LYS A 280 -10.01 24.16 19.30
N GLU A 281 -9.08 25.10 19.44
CA GLU A 281 -9.08 26.16 20.43
C GLU A 281 -8.78 27.48 19.70
N SER A 282 -9.83 28.23 19.43
CA SER A 282 -9.78 29.43 18.58
C SER A 282 -9.29 29.13 17.19
N GLU A 283 -8.14 29.65 16.73
CA GLU A 283 -7.56 29.46 15.41
C GLU A 283 -6.53 28.31 15.35
N THR A 284 -6.20 27.71 16.49
CA THR A 284 -5.22 26.64 16.63
C THR A 284 -5.87 25.35 17.11
N ILE A 285 -5.13 24.26 17.08
CA ILE A 285 -5.56 22.97 17.62
C ILE A 285 -4.61 22.51 18.72
N THR A 286 -5.12 21.70 19.62
CA THR A 286 -4.35 21.00 20.66
C THR A 286 -4.45 19.50 20.43
N LEU A 287 -3.32 18.81 20.40
CA LEU A 287 -3.22 17.37 20.33
C LEU A 287 -3.13 16.79 21.74
N TYR A 288 -4.01 15.85 22.08
CA TYR A 288 -4.05 15.14 23.35
C TYR A 288 -3.71 13.67 23.17
N GLY A 289 -3.21 13.07 24.23
CA GLY A 289 -2.90 11.65 24.28
C GLY A 289 -2.10 11.27 25.51
N THR A 290 -1.36 10.18 25.43
CA THR A 290 -0.53 9.68 26.53
C THR A 290 0.95 9.64 26.14
N LYS A 291 1.82 10.00 27.08
CA LYS A 291 3.26 9.89 27.01
C LYS A 291 3.78 9.22 28.28
N LEU A 292 4.40 8.03 28.15
CA LEU A 292 4.83 7.23 29.28
C LEU A 292 3.70 7.03 30.33
N ASP A 293 2.52 6.62 29.87
CA ASP A 293 1.30 6.37 30.64
C ASP A 293 0.74 7.59 31.40
N LYS A 294 1.20 8.79 31.09
CA LYS A 294 0.70 10.04 31.64
C LYS A 294 -0.02 10.86 30.57
N ALA A 295 -1.07 11.57 30.96
CA ALA A 295 -1.74 12.53 30.08
C ALA A 295 -0.71 13.57 29.57
N TYR A 296 -0.77 13.85 28.28
CA TYR A 296 0.14 14.77 27.60
C TYR A 296 -0.59 15.53 26.50
N SER A 297 -0.20 16.77 26.28
CA SER A 297 -0.72 17.58 25.17
C SER A 297 0.38 18.38 24.47
N ILE A 298 0.10 18.77 23.24
CA ILE A 298 0.87 19.77 22.47
C ILE A 298 -0.14 20.81 22.01
N ASP A 299 0.01 22.02 22.51
CA ASP A 299 -0.96 23.11 22.35
C ASP A 299 -0.52 24.08 21.24
N LYS A 300 -1.46 24.95 20.82
CA LYS A 300 -1.23 26.06 19.88
C LYS A 300 -0.65 25.60 18.54
N ILE A 301 -1.06 24.45 18.06
CA ILE A 301 -0.62 23.92 16.76
C ILE A 301 -1.45 24.54 15.64
N ASP A 302 -0.77 25.10 14.64
CA ASP A 302 -1.40 25.64 13.44
C ASP A 302 -1.73 24.53 12.44
N GLU A 303 -0.75 23.62 12.18
CA GLU A 303 -0.85 22.60 11.15
C GLU A 303 -0.28 21.25 11.60
N VAL A 304 -0.90 20.17 11.11
CA VAL A 304 -0.44 18.80 11.34
C VAL A 304 -0.20 18.09 10.00
N ILE A 305 1.00 17.56 9.82
CA ILE A 305 1.35 16.69 8.70
C ILE A 305 1.30 15.24 9.19
N VAL A 306 0.36 14.45 8.66
CA VAL A 306 0.18 13.04 9.03
C VAL A 306 0.87 12.15 7.98
N ALA A 307 2.01 11.59 8.35
CA ALA A 307 2.84 10.72 7.50
C ALA A 307 2.93 9.30 8.09
N THR A 308 1.77 8.73 8.41
CA THR A 308 1.61 7.43 9.09
C THR A 308 1.46 6.26 8.12
N GLY A 309 1.67 6.52 6.82
CA GLY A 309 1.49 5.54 5.75
C GLY A 309 0.04 5.46 5.26
N ALA A 310 -0.25 4.45 4.47
CA ALA A 310 -1.56 4.23 3.87
C ALA A 310 -1.92 2.74 3.93
N ARG A 311 -3.16 2.42 3.60
CA ARG A 311 -3.68 1.05 3.61
C ARG A 311 -4.51 0.74 2.36
N PRO A 312 -4.68 -0.54 1.97
CA PRO A 312 -5.50 -0.92 0.84
C PRO A 312 -6.99 -0.60 1.04
N ASP A 313 -7.67 -0.32 -0.07
CA ASP A 313 -9.12 -0.28 -0.11
C ASP A 313 -9.64 -1.54 -0.82
N PHE A 314 -10.41 -2.36 -0.10
CA PHE A 314 -11.04 -3.58 -0.59
C PHE A 314 -12.56 -3.44 -0.77
N SER A 315 -13.13 -2.25 -0.57
CA SER A 315 -14.58 -2.04 -0.52
C SER A 315 -15.31 -2.48 -1.78
N PHE A 316 -14.70 -2.30 -2.96
CA PHE A 316 -15.28 -2.68 -4.26
C PHE A 316 -15.10 -4.17 -4.62
N LEU A 317 -14.45 -4.96 -3.75
CA LEU A 317 -14.18 -6.39 -3.93
C LEU A 317 -15.12 -7.29 -3.10
N SER A 318 -16.20 -6.75 -2.54
CA SER A 318 -17.06 -7.46 -1.59
C SER A 318 -17.60 -8.79 -2.13
N GLU A 319 -17.86 -8.87 -3.44
CA GLU A 319 -18.40 -10.08 -4.11
C GLU A 319 -17.32 -10.99 -4.70
N LEU A 320 -16.03 -10.66 -4.52
CA LEU A 320 -14.93 -11.55 -4.88
C LEU A 320 -14.44 -12.36 -3.67
N ARG A 321 -13.94 -13.55 -3.95
CA ARG A 321 -13.27 -14.39 -2.95
C ARG A 321 -11.81 -13.99 -2.86
N TYR A 322 -11.54 -12.82 -2.32
CA TYR A 322 -10.17 -12.37 -2.06
C TYR A 322 -9.73 -12.72 -0.64
N ALA A 323 -8.43 -12.82 -0.45
CA ALA A 323 -7.79 -13.00 0.84
C ALA A 323 -6.79 -11.88 1.09
N ALA A 324 -6.78 -11.36 2.32
CA ALA A 324 -5.78 -10.43 2.81
C ALA A 324 -5.30 -10.91 4.18
N ASP A 325 -4.00 -10.70 4.47
CA ASP A 325 -3.44 -10.98 5.78
C ASP A 325 -4.14 -10.12 6.85
N THR A 326 -4.39 -10.68 8.00
CA THR A 326 -5.19 -10.05 9.06
C THR A 326 -4.45 -8.93 9.80
N SER A 327 -3.12 -8.90 9.73
CA SER A 327 -2.25 -7.95 10.41
C SER A 327 -1.75 -6.85 9.48
N VAL A 328 -1.07 -7.25 8.40
CA VAL A 328 -0.45 -6.30 7.47
C VAL A 328 -1.34 -5.97 6.25
N GLU A 329 -2.50 -6.61 6.10
CA GLU A 329 -3.46 -6.39 5.00
C GLU A 329 -2.84 -6.63 3.61
N SER A 330 -1.78 -7.41 3.52
CA SER A 330 -1.13 -7.83 2.27
C SER A 330 -1.82 -9.04 1.64
N VAL A 331 -1.37 -9.42 0.44
CA VAL A 331 -1.64 -10.77 -0.06
C VAL A 331 -1.03 -11.77 0.93
N PRO A 332 -1.78 -12.81 1.37
CA PRO A 332 -1.37 -13.65 2.50
C PRO A 332 -0.01 -14.32 2.34
N GLN A 333 0.31 -14.81 1.13
CA GLN A 333 1.58 -15.48 0.86
C GLN A 333 2.80 -14.53 0.90
N LEU A 334 2.56 -13.22 0.87
CA LEU A 334 3.61 -12.21 1.04
C LEU A 334 3.82 -11.83 2.51
N ALA A 335 2.83 -12.02 3.39
CA ALA A 335 2.86 -11.52 4.75
C ALA A 335 4.14 -11.91 5.49
N ASP A 336 4.50 -13.19 5.48
CA ASP A 336 5.71 -13.69 6.16
C ASP A 336 7.03 -13.13 5.56
N LEU A 337 6.99 -12.59 4.34
CA LEU A 337 8.17 -12.03 3.68
C LEU A 337 8.35 -10.54 3.98
N ILE A 338 7.27 -9.84 4.31
CA ILE A 338 7.23 -8.37 4.36
C ILE A 338 6.79 -7.79 5.71
N ASP A 339 6.33 -8.63 6.65
CA ASP A 339 5.86 -8.17 7.97
C ASP A 339 7.02 -7.48 8.72
N PRO A 340 6.92 -6.17 9.01
CA PRO A 340 7.95 -5.43 9.71
C PRO A 340 8.16 -5.88 11.16
N ASN A 341 7.25 -6.69 11.72
CA ASN A 341 7.41 -7.29 13.05
C ASN A 341 8.29 -8.54 13.03
N ILE A 342 8.45 -9.18 11.87
CA ILE A 342 9.20 -10.42 11.68
C ILE A 342 10.54 -10.15 10.98
N HIS A 343 10.52 -9.30 9.95
CA HIS A 343 11.67 -9.03 9.09
C HIS A 343 12.11 -7.56 9.14
N SER A 344 13.41 -7.34 9.02
CA SER A 344 13.92 -6.03 8.65
C SER A 344 13.72 -5.80 7.15
N CYS A 345 13.40 -4.57 6.78
CA CYS A 345 12.90 -4.15 5.46
C CYS A 345 13.88 -4.33 4.25
N GLY A 346 14.77 -5.29 4.23
CA GLY A 346 15.82 -5.34 3.23
C GLY A 346 15.92 -6.60 2.37
N THR A 347 15.17 -7.64 2.69
CA THR A 347 15.47 -8.98 2.15
C THR A 347 14.26 -9.67 1.50
N VAL A 348 13.33 -8.91 0.95
CA VAL A 348 12.16 -9.52 0.27
C VAL A 348 12.63 -10.13 -1.05
N ARG A 349 12.59 -11.47 -1.13
CA ARG A 349 12.90 -12.16 -2.39
C ARG A 349 11.89 -11.78 -3.48
N PRO A 350 12.28 -11.82 -4.76
CA PRO A 350 11.35 -11.67 -5.86
C PRO A 350 10.19 -12.69 -5.74
N HIS A 351 9.00 -12.26 -6.09
CA HIS A 351 7.78 -13.05 -6.02
C HIS A 351 6.88 -12.70 -7.21
N GLY A 352 6.05 -13.64 -7.63
CA GLY A 352 5.24 -13.52 -8.82
C GLY A 352 3.85 -14.10 -8.66
N GLU A 353 3.29 -14.63 -9.72
CA GLU A 353 1.93 -15.15 -9.79
C GLU A 353 1.61 -16.16 -8.69
N ALA A 354 2.55 -17.07 -8.39
CA ALA A 354 2.33 -18.13 -7.41
C ALA A 354 2.00 -17.57 -6.01
N GLU A 355 2.72 -16.54 -5.58
CA GLU A 355 2.49 -15.86 -4.31
C GLU A 355 1.31 -14.88 -4.35
N LEU A 356 0.99 -14.33 -5.53
CA LEU A 356 -0.08 -13.33 -5.68
C LEU A 356 -1.46 -13.94 -5.95
N ARG A 357 -1.52 -15.24 -6.13
CA ARG A 357 -2.76 -15.95 -6.43
C ARG A 357 -3.80 -15.76 -5.34
N GLN A 358 -5.00 -15.40 -5.77
CA GLN A 358 -6.15 -15.23 -4.90
C GLN A 358 -7.07 -16.47 -4.92
N PRO A 359 -7.92 -16.67 -3.90
CA PRO A 359 -8.97 -17.71 -3.95
C PRO A 359 -9.92 -17.53 -5.14
N GLU A 360 -10.13 -16.30 -5.62
CA GLU A 360 -10.85 -16.02 -6.87
C GLU A 360 -9.92 -16.27 -8.06
N LYS A 361 -10.26 -17.23 -8.90
CA LYS A 361 -9.46 -17.56 -10.09
C LYS A 361 -9.38 -16.36 -11.05
N ASP A 362 -8.21 -16.15 -11.66
CA ASP A 362 -7.93 -15.08 -12.63
C ASP A 362 -8.16 -13.65 -12.08
N PHE A 363 -8.09 -13.50 -10.75
CA PHE A 363 -8.07 -12.23 -10.04
C PHE A 363 -6.76 -12.08 -9.27
N TYR A 364 -6.08 -10.95 -9.43
CA TYR A 364 -4.80 -10.66 -8.79
C TYR A 364 -4.77 -9.27 -8.18
N ILE A 365 -4.15 -9.15 -7.01
CA ILE A 365 -3.83 -7.87 -6.37
C ILE A 365 -2.32 -7.66 -6.51
N VAL A 366 -1.92 -6.55 -7.14
CA VAL A 366 -0.53 -6.26 -7.49
C VAL A 366 -0.07 -4.87 -7.01
N GLY A 367 1.22 -4.61 -7.15
CA GLY A 367 1.80 -3.33 -6.77
C GLY A 367 1.79 -3.10 -5.27
N SER A 368 1.82 -1.84 -4.83
CA SER A 368 1.84 -1.49 -3.41
C SER A 368 0.65 -2.04 -2.63
N LYS A 369 -0.50 -2.27 -3.28
CA LYS A 369 -1.68 -2.88 -2.64
C LYS A 369 -1.41 -4.31 -2.20
N SER A 370 -0.63 -5.09 -2.97
CA SER A 370 -0.26 -6.46 -2.59
C SER A 370 0.57 -6.54 -1.31
N TYR A 371 1.27 -5.44 -0.98
CA TYR A 371 2.07 -5.29 0.24
C TYR A 371 1.25 -4.79 1.44
N GLY A 372 -0.01 -4.44 1.22
CA GLY A 372 -0.88 -3.97 2.30
C GLY A 372 -0.33 -2.73 2.98
N ARG A 373 -0.05 -2.85 4.28
CA ARG A 373 0.51 -1.78 5.13
C ARG A 373 2.03 -1.85 5.30
N ALA A 374 2.70 -2.83 4.67
CA ALA A 374 4.15 -2.97 4.76
C ALA A 374 4.87 -1.87 3.96
N PRO A 375 5.92 -1.23 4.52
CA PRO A 375 6.51 -0.01 3.95
C PRO A 375 7.56 -0.24 2.87
N THR A 376 7.83 -1.48 2.45
CA THR A 376 9.04 -1.88 1.73
C THR A 376 8.88 -2.06 0.22
N PHE A 377 7.79 -1.59 -0.35
CA PHE A 377 7.50 -1.73 -1.78
C PHE A 377 8.37 -0.82 -2.65
N LEU A 378 8.95 -1.39 -3.74
CA LEU A 378 9.59 -0.67 -4.85
C LEU A 378 8.81 -0.91 -6.15
N LEU A 379 8.84 0.05 -7.08
CA LEU A 379 8.15 -0.08 -8.39
C LEU A 379 8.65 -1.30 -9.17
N ALA A 380 9.97 -1.56 -9.18
CA ALA A 380 10.57 -2.73 -9.82
C ALA A 380 9.95 -4.06 -9.34
N THR A 381 9.61 -4.16 -8.04
CA THR A 381 8.89 -5.33 -7.51
C THR A 381 7.51 -5.47 -8.14
N GLY A 382 6.77 -4.35 -8.28
CA GLY A 382 5.46 -4.36 -8.93
C GLY A 382 5.53 -4.72 -10.41
N TYR A 383 6.59 -4.34 -11.09
CA TYR A 383 6.83 -4.68 -12.49
C TYR A 383 7.08 -6.18 -12.66
N GLU A 384 7.89 -6.78 -11.79
CA GLU A 384 8.09 -8.23 -11.77
C GLU A 384 6.78 -8.98 -11.47
N GLN A 385 5.98 -8.48 -10.53
CA GLN A 385 4.67 -9.05 -10.23
C GLN A 385 3.79 -9.12 -11.48
N VAL A 386 3.62 -8.00 -12.20
CA VAL A 386 2.73 -7.96 -13.38
C VAL A 386 3.30 -8.73 -14.55
N ARG A 387 4.63 -8.77 -14.74
CA ARG A 387 5.29 -9.61 -15.74
C ARG A 387 4.92 -11.10 -15.52
N SER A 388 5.05 -11.56 -14.28
CA SER A 388 4.75 -12.94 -13.89
C SER A 388 3.25 -13.25 -14.02
N VAL A 389 2.38 -12.39 -13.51
CA VAL A 389 0.91 -12.54 -13.57
C VAL A 389 0.42 -12.60 -15.02
N VAL A 390 0.87 -11.67 -15.87
CA VAL A 390 0.45 -11.63 -17.28
C VAL A 390 0.98 -12.85 -18.05
N ALA A 391 2.18 -13.33 -17.73
CA ALA A 391 2.68 -14.57 -18.32
C ALA A 391 1.79 -15.77 -17.96
N ALA A 392 1.34 -15.88 -16.73
CA ALA A 392 0.42 -16.94 -16.28
C ALA A 392 -0.96 -16.82 -16.94
N LEU A 393 -1.52 -15.61 -17.05
CA LEU A 393 -2.79 -15.37 -17.76
C LEU A 393 -2.72 -15.73 -19.24
N ALA A 394 -1.52 -15.62 -19.87
CA ALA A 394 -1.26 -16.09 -21.22
C ALA A 394 -1.05 -17.61 -21.32
N GLY A 395 -1.07 -18.35 -20.21
CA GLY A 395 -0.79 -19.79 -20.17
C GLY A 395 0.70 -20.14 -20.18
N ASP A 396 1.60 -19.14 -20.15
CA ASP A 396 3.05 -19.33 -20.13
C ASP A 396 3.56 -19.43 -18.68
N PHE A 397 3.26 -20.56 -18.05
CA PHE A 397 3.65 -20.81 -16.66
C PHE A 397 5.18 -20.96 -16.48
N LYS A 398 5.93 -21.23 -17.55
CA LYS A 398 7.38 -21.25 -17.49
C LYS A 398 7.91 -19.84 -17.28
N ALA A 399 7.56 -18.91 -18.17
CA ALA A 399 7.94 -17.50 -18.03
C ALA A 399 7.39 -16.86 -16.73
N ALA A 400 6.20 -17.27 -16.27
CA ALA A 400 5.64 -16.78 -15.00
C ALA A 400 6.51 -17.10 -13.78
N ARG A 401 7.23 -18.24 -13.81
CA ARG A 401 8.10 -18.68 -12.70
C ARG A 401 9.54 -18.17 -12.81
N GLU A 402 9.95 -17.68 -13.97
CA GLU A 402 11.27 -17.07 -14.15
C GLU A 402 11.31 -15.74 -13.40
N VAL A 403 12.39 -15.53 -12.64
CA VAL A 403 12.64 -14.27 -11.95
C VAL A 403 13.54 -13.41 -12.81
N GLN A 404 13.09 -12.22 -13.20
CA GLN A 404 13.86 -11.27 -13.99
C GLN A 404 14.26 -10.03 -13.17
N LEU A 405 13.79 -9.94 -11.92
CA LEU A 405 14.04 -8.82 -11.03
C LEU A 405 15.43 -8.97 -10.37
N HIS A 406 16.26 -7.96 -10.59
CA HIS A 406 17.51 -7.76 -9.85
C HIS A 406 17.31 -6.52 -8.96
N LEU A 407 17.06 -6.73 -7.67
CA LEU A 407 17.01 -5.64 -6.69
C LEU A 407 18.40 -5.48 -6.05
N PRO A 408 18.82 -4.23 -5.76
CA PRO A 408 19.92 -4.04 -4.83
C PRO A 408 19.53 -4.66 -3.49
N GLU A 409 20.49 -5.22 -2.74
CA GLU A 409 20.24 -5.62 -1.36
C GLU A 409 19.79 -4.37 -0.59
N THR A 410 18.46 -4.23 -0.43
CA THR A 410 17.90 -3.06 0.24
C THR A 410 18.17 -3.20 1.71
N GLY A 411 19.04 -2.31 2.21
CA GLY A 411 19.52 -2.32 3.58
C GLY A 411 18.40 -2.19 4.61
N VAL A 412 18.81 -2.59 5.75
CA VAL A 412 18.09 -2.74 7.00
C VAL A 412 17.33 -1.47 7.40
N CYS A 413 16.00 -1.53 7.43
CA CYS A 413 15.27 -0.71 8.38
C CYS A 413 15.60 -1.25 9.77
N SER A 414 16.55 -0.62 10.46
CA SER A 414 17.04 -1.12 11.73
C SER A 414 15.95 -1.13 12.79
N VAL A 415 15.41 -2.30 13.06
CA VAL A 415 14.95 -2.61 14.41
C VAL A 415 16.16 -3.17 15.13
N SER A 416 16.92 -2.32 15.82
CA SER A 416 17.92 -2.77 16.80
C SER A 416 17.15 -3.53 17.87
N ARG A 417 17.15 -4.85 17.79
CA ARG A 417 16.94 -5.67 18.98
C ARG A 417 18.10 -5.39 19.91
N SER A 418 17.89 -4.59 20.95
CA SER A 418 18.75 -4.60 22.12
C SER A 418 18.56 -5.99 22.76
N THR A 419 19.36 -6.96 22.33
CA THR A 419 19.71 -8.09 23.16
C THR A 419 20.57 -7.54 24.29
N GLU A 420 20.00 -7.42 25.48
CA GLU A 420 20.79 -7.49 26.70
C GLU A 420 21.41 -8.88 26.72
N ILE A 421 22.63 -8.97 26.20
CA ILE A 421 23.48 -10.15 26.38
C ILE A 421 24.14 -9.95 27.74
N SER A 422 23.66 -10.67 28.74
CA SER A 422 24.50 -11.03 29.87
C SER A 422 25.54 -12.01 29.34
N ASP A 423 26.83 -11.62 29.53
CA ASP A 423 27.97 -12.47 29.25
C ASP A 423 27.83 -13.84 29.92
N ASN A 424 27.86 -14.91 29.15
CA ASN A 424 28.64 -16.10 29.44
C ASN A 424 28.74 -17.06 28.22
N SER A 425 29.96 -17.19 27.75
CA SER A 425 30.66 -18.36 27.17
C SER A 425 29.96 -19.30 26.16
N ASN A 426 30.62 -19.38 24.99
CA ASN A 426 30.85 -20.57 24.14
C ASN A 426 29.72 -21.53 23.82
N SER A 427 29.26 -21.52 22.56
CA SER A 427 29.27 -22.71 21.70
C SER A 427 28.69 -22.42 20.30
N CYS A 428 29.34 -22.97 19.30
CA CYS A 428 28.97 -22.95 17.87
C CYS A 428 27.67 -23.70 17.55
N CYS A 429 26.98 -23.17 16.53
CA CYS A 429 26.20 -23.85 15.45
C CYS A 429 25.35 -25.08 15.78
N THR A 430 24.10 -24.93 15.53
CA THR A 430 23.06 -25.78 14.91
C THR A 430 21.74 -25.62 15.63
N THR A 431 20.80 -24.93 14.99
CA THR A 431 19.41 -24.98 15.43
C THR A 431 18.51 -25.31 14.24
N THR A 432 18.08 -26.56 14.21
CA THR A 432 16.89 -27.04 13.51
C THR A 432 15.65 -26.34 14.02
N PRO A 433 14.67 -25.99 13.15
CA PRO A 433 13.45 -25.33 13.59
C PRO A 433 12.57 -26.27 14.40
N LYS A 434 12.25 -25.90 15.64
CA LYS A 434 11.25 -26.58 16.47
C LYS A 434 9.86 -26.35 15.86
N LYS A 435 9.22 -27.41 15.38
CA LYS A 435 7.79 -27.48 15.11
C LYS A 435 7.02 -27.19 16.40
N MET A 436 6.29 -26.07 16.42
CA MET A 436 5.26 -25.86 17.44
C MET A 436 4.08 -26.80 17.16
N SER A 437 3.84 -27.71 18.07
CA SER A 437 2.65 -28.58 18.05
C SER A 437 1.45 -27.77 18.56
N ILE A 438 0.49 -27.54 17.69
CA ILE A 438 -0.83 -27.03 18.05
C ILE A 438 -1.56 -28.21 18.73
N ARG A 439 -1.91 -28.09 20.01
CA ARG A 439 -2.80 -29.05 20.68
C ARG A 439 -4.21 -28.84 20.10
N PRO A 440 -4.88 -29.91 19.62
CA PRO A 440 -6.26 -29.79 19.20
C PRO A 440 -7.17 -29.58 20.43
N ILE A 441 -8.05 -28.62 20.32
CA ILE A 441 -9.16 -28.44 21.26
C ILE A 441 -10.12 -29.60 21.06
N ALA A 442 -10.35 -30.36 22.12
CA ALA A 442 -11.31 -31.47 22.10
C ALA A 442 -12.73 -30.94 21.90
N VAL A 443 -13.30 -31.24 20.73
CA VAL A 443 -14.72 -31.06 20.47
C VAL A 443 -15.42 -32.26 21.06
N THR A 444 -16.17 -32.06 22.14
CA THR A 444 -17.10 -33.05 22.68
C THR A 444 -18.22 -33.28 21.66
N SER A 445 -18.20 -34.44 21.02
CA SER A 445 -19.29 -34.89 20.16
C SER A 445 -20.50 -35.23 21.01
N MET A 446 -21.58 -34.47 20.83
CA MET A 446 -22.90 -34.95 21.27
C MET A 446 -23.37 -36.02 20.29
N SER A 447 -23.53 -37.23 20.80
CA SER A 447 -24.08 -38.36 20.09
C SER A 447 -25.57 -38.13 19.81
N SER A 448 -25.90 -38.06 18.52
CA SER A 448 -27.29 -38.17 18.04
C SER A 448 -27.71 -39.66 18.15
N GLY A 449 -28.60 -39.95 19.07
CA GLY A 449 -29.28 -41.27 19.13
C GLY A 449 -30.29 -41.38 18.00
N CYS A 450 -30.13 -42.40 17.17
CA CYS A 450 -31.17 -42.87 16.26
C CYS A 450 -32.31 -43.51 17.05
N CYS A 451 -33.54 -43.04 16.90
CA CYS A 451 -34.75 -43.76 17.26
C CYS A 451 -35.28 -44.50 16.06
N SER A 452 -35.31 -45.82 16.15
CA SER A 452 -36.02 -46.74 15.27
C SER A 452 -37.54 -46.62 15.47
N SER A 453 -38.24 -46.72 14.37
CA SER A 453 -39.69 -46.82 14.24
C SER A 453 -40.31 -47.97 15.02
N ASN A 454 -41.49 -47.75 15.63
CA ASN A 454 -42.59 -48.69 15.57
C ASN A 454 -43.95 -48.00 15.80
N ASN A 455 -44.91 -48.46 14.99
CA ASN A 455 -46.30 -48.09 14.86
C ASN A 455 -47.09 -48.03 16.15
N ALA A 456 -48.02 -47.05 16.26
CA ALA A 456 -49.41 -47.34 16.55
C ALA A 456 -50.26 -46.03 16.42
N SER A 457 -51.34 -46.17 15.73
CA SER A 457 -52.47 -45.28 15.50
C SER A 457 -53.12 -44.75 16.80
N THR A 458 -53.54 -43.44 16.77
CA THR A 458 -54.95 -43.05 17.09
C THR A 458 -55.11 -41.51 17.02
N SER A 459 -56.05 -41.16 16.21
CA SER A 459 -57.05 -40.08 16.15
C SER A 459 -56.97 -38.80 17.00
N CYS A 460 -57.22 -37.68 16.27
CA CYS A 460 -58.08 -36.53 16.62
C CYS A 460 -57.79 -35.71 17.88
N GLU A 461 -57.62 -34.43 17.83
CA GLU A 461 -58.62 -33.39 17.55
C GLU A 461 -57.98 -31.99 17.52
N THR A 462 -58.60 -31.13 16.80
CA THR A 462 -58.47 -29.67 16.69
C THR A 462 -58.44 -28.98 18.07
N ASP A 463 -57.62 -27.94 18.22
CA ASP A 463 -58.19 -26.64 18.56
C ASP A 463 -57.24 -25.42 18.28
N THR A 464 -57.84 -24.40 17.91
CA THR A 464 -57.45 -23.02 17.56
C THR A 464 -56.85 -22.24 18.73
N GLY A 465 -55.99 -21.29 18.40
CA GLY A 465 -56.00 -20.05 19.15
C GLY A 465 -54.64 -19.42 19.55
N CYS A 466 -54.42 -18.27 18.96
CA CYS A 466 -53.51 -17.14 19.24
C CYS A 466 -52.11 -17.24 18.67
#